data_d9e6f006e85388ef0a55ff11c5f5897d
#
_entry.id   d9e6f006e85388ef0a55ff11c5f5897d
#
_cell.length_a   1.000
_cell.length_b   1.000
_cell.length_c   1.000
_cell.angle_alpha   90.00
_cell.angle_beta   90.00
_cell.angle_gamma   90.00
#
_symmetry.space_group_name_H-M   'P 1'
#
loop_
_entity.id
_entity.type
_entity.pdbx_description
1 polymer ?
#
loop_
_entity_poly.entity_id
_entity_poly.type
_entity_poly.pdbx_seq_one_letter_code
_entity_poly.pdbx_strand_id
1 'polypeptide(L)'
;EKTIIDQALYKGLERIHKRLCIDKPVIHYGMNGCCVPGKQRMYVTVDGEIYPCEKTGNVPSLGNVEKGFDIDKIKKFYIKDFINESSKYCKNCWAINLCGLCYTNCFDSDSIHYSYRHKSCIEERIYLSNLLSEYCACLENFPDIIKNLED
;
A
#
# COMPACT_ATOMS: atom_id res chain seq x y z
N GLU A 1 -33.08 -7.27 -9.78
CA GLU A 1 -31.87 -8.05 -10.16
C GLU A 1 -30.68 -7.40 -9.45
N LYS A 2 -30.13 -8.06 -8.42
CA LYS A 2 -28.87 -7.62 -7.83
C LYS A 2 -27.79 -7.89 -8.88
N THR A 3 -27.32 -6.85 -9.52
CA THR A 3 -26.12 -6.92 -10.36
C THR A 3 -24.98 -7.40 -9.46
N ILE A 4 -24.47 -8.58 -9.72
CA ILE A 4 -23.30 -9.10 -9.05
C ILE A 4 -22.13 -8.26 -9.58
N ILE A 5 -21.87 -7.13 -8.95
CA ILE A 5 -20.61 -6.43 -9.14
C ILE A 5 -19.55 -7.37 -8.59
N ASP A 6 -18.54 -7.66 -9.39
CA ASP A 6 -17.38 -8.43 -8.96
C ASP A 6 -16.87 -7.81 -7.65
N GLN A 7 -16.70 -8.65 -6.62
CA GLN A 7 -16.23 -8.19 -5.30
C GLN A 7 -14.89 -7.45 -5.39
N ALA A 8 -14.07 -7.77 -6.37
CA ALA A 8 -12.80 -7.09 -6.59
C ALA A 8 -13.03 -5.66 -7.09
N LEU A 9 -13.96 -5.46 -8.02
CA LEU A 9 -14.34 -4.13 -8.51
C LEU A 9 -14.96 -3.31 -7.38
N TYR A 10 -15.90 -3.88 -6.62
CA TYR A 10 -16.53 -3.20 -5.48
C TYR A 10 -15.50 -2.69 -4.47
N LYS A 11 -14.55 -3.54 -4.05
CA LYS A 11 -13.46 -3.14 -3.14
C LYS A 11 -12.55 -2.07 -3.75
N GLY A 12 -12.35 -2.11 -5.05
CA GLY A 12 -11.60 -1.08 -5.78
C GLY A 12 -12.30 0.28 -5.71
N LEU A 13 -13.60 0.32 -6.03
CA LEU A 13 -14.44 1.52 -5.99
C LEU A 13 -14.53 2.08 -4.57
N GLU A 14 -14.74 1.23 -3.57
CA GLU A 14 -14.74 1.58 -2.15
C GLU A 14 -13.42 2.24 -1.74
N ARG A 15 -12.27 1.66 -2.14
CA ARG A 15 -10.96 2.24 -1.88
C ARG A 15 -10.80 3.64 -2.48
N ILE A 16 -11.22 3.83 -3.74
CA ILE A 16 -11.18 5.13 -4.41
C ILE A 16 -12.07 6.12 -3.66
N HIS A 17 -13.30 5.75 -3.37
CA HIS A 17 -14.26 6.62 -2.67
C HIS A 17 -13.72 7.06 -1.30
N LYS A 18 -13.27 6.13 -0.48
CA LYS A 18 -12.68 6.45 0.84
C LYS A 18 -11.51 7.41 0.73
N ARG A 19 -10.60 7.18 -0.22
CA ARG A 19 -9.41 8.02 -0.40
C ARG A 19 -9.72 9.42 -0.93
N LEU A 20 -10.73 9.57 -1.77
CA LEU A 20 -11.10 10.86 -2.35
C LEU A 20 -12.06 11.67 -1.48
N CYS A 21 -13.01 11.02 -0.80
CA CYS A 21 -14.13 11.68 -0.16
C CYS A 21 -14.08 11.67 1.37
N ILE A 22 -13.45 10.66 1.98
CA ILE A 22 -13.48 10.44 3.43
C ILE A 22 -12.13 10.75 4.07
N ASP A 23 -11.04 10.28 3.49
CA ASP A 23 -9.72 10.47 4.04
C ASP A 23 -9.25 11.93 3.87
N LYS A 24 -8.68 12.50 4.92
CA LYS A 24 -8.06 13.82 4.82
C LYS A 24 -6.82 13.75 3.92
N PRO A 25 -6.54 14.82 3.14
CA PRO A 25 -5.32 14.90 2.35
C PRO A 25 -4.09 14.66 3.22
N VAL A 26 -3.19 13.80 2.77
CA VAL A 26 -1.94 13.52 3.49
C VAL A 26 -0.97 14.66 3.23
N ILE A 27 -0.61 15.40 4.28
CA ILE A 27 0.32 16.53 4.20
C ILE A 27 1.78 16.04 4.10
N HIS A 28 2.06 14.82 4.60
CA HIS A 28 3.39 14.23 4.56
C HIS A 28 3.43 13.10 3.53
N TYR A 29 4.42 13.16 2.64
CA TYR A 29 4.66 12.17 1.59
C TYR A 29 5.26 10.88 2.17
N GLY A 30 4.47 10.16 2.93
CA GLY A 30 4.70 8.75 3.18
C GLY A 30 3.90 7.94 2.18
N MET A 31 4.33 6.72 1.89
CA MET A 31 3.51 5.85 1.06
C MET A 31 2.18 5.53 1.75
N ASN A 32 1.10 5.91 1.10
CA ASN A 32 -0.23 5.46 1.51
C ASN A 32 -0.41 3.98 1.12
N GLY A 33 -1.08 3.21 1.97
CA GLY A 33 -1.49 1.84 1.67
C GLY A 33 -0.56 0.73 2.13
N CYS A 34 0.62 1.03 2.66
CA CYS A 34 1.47 0.03 3.30
C CYS A 34 1.08 -0.22 4.75
N CYS A 35 1.16 -1.50 5.15
CA CYS A 35 1.03 -1.87 6.55
C CYS A 35 2.16 -1.24 7.38
N VAL A 36 1.86 -0.78 8.57
CA VAL A 36 2.89 -0.39 9.54
C VAL A 36 3.58 -1.66 10.03
N PRO A 37 4.90 -1.80 9.85
CA PRO A 37 5.63 -3.00 10.28
C PRO A 37 5.40 -3.32 11.74
N GLY A 38 5.03 -4.57 12.03
CA GLY A 38 4.77 -5.04 13.40
C GLY A 38 3.45 -4.59 14.04
N LYS A 39 2.61 -3.77 13.36
CA LYS A 39 1.34 -3.29 13.93
C LYS A 39 0.14 -4.11 13.49
N GLN A 40 0.00 -4.39 12.19
CA GLN A 40 -1.21 -5.03 11.66
C GLN A 40 -1.01 -6.52 11.42
N ARG A 41 0.20 -6.90 11.02
CA ARG A 41 0.58 -8.28 10.73
C ARG A 41 2.00 -8.53 11.19
N MET A 42 2.25 -9.79 11.46
CA MET A 42 3.55 -10.29 11.85
C MET A 42 3.66 -11.74 11.39
N TYR A 43 4.80 -12.11 10.86
CA TYR A 43 5.15 -13.47 10.48
C TYR A 43 6.44 -13.88 11.17
N VAL A 44 6.46 -15.06 11.77
CA VAL A 44 7.63 -15.61 12.44
C VAL A 44 8.08 -16.83 11.67
N THR A 45 9.36 -16.85 11.33
CA THR A 45 9.98 -18.02 10.66
C THR A 45 10.30 -19.13 11.66
N VAL A 46 10.65 -20.31 11.15
CA VAL A 46 11.09 -21.44 11.97
C VAL A 46 12.37 -21.14 12.76
N ASP A 47 13.20 -20.22 12.26
CA ASP A 47 14.45 -19.76 12.91
C ASP A 47 14.21 -18.62 13.91
N GLY A 48 12.95 -18.27 14.15
CA GLY A 48 12.58 -17.24 15.12
C GLY A 48 12.70 -15.80 14.62
N GLU A 49 13.02 -15.54 13.36
CA GLU A 49 13.04 -14.21 12.78
C GLU A 49 11.63 -13.67 12.56
N ILE A 50 11.44 -12.38 12.85
CA ILE A 50 10.15 -11.69 12.75
C ILE A 50 10.12 -10.82 11.49
N TYR A 51 9.11 -11.00 10.65
CA TYR A 51 8.89 -10.24 9.42
C TYR A 51 7.53 -9.52 9.42
N PRO A 52 7.33 -8.49 8.58
CA PRO A 52 6.06 -7.74 8.53
C PRO A 52 4.83 -8.59 8.15
N CYS A 53 4.99 -9.59 7.29
CA CYS A 53 3.94 -10.55 6.92
C CYS A 53 4.53 -11.75 6.19
N GLU A 54 3.70 -12.75 5.93
CA GLU A 54 4.04 -13.98 5.20
C GLU A 54 4.39 -13.77 3.71
N LYS A 55 4.02 -12.63 3.15
CA LYS A 55 4.26 -12.28 1.73
C LYS A 55 5.58 -11.54 1.51
N THR A 56 6.35 -11.36 2.58
CA THR A 56 7.62 -10.67 2.48
C THR A 56 8.68 -11.61 1.91
N GLY A 57 9.32 -11.16 0.83
CA GLY A 57 10.51 -11.81 0.28
C GLY A 57 11.76 -11.36 1.04
N ASN A 58 12.77 -10.90 0.32
CA ASN A 58 14.03 -10.41 0.89
C ASN A 58 13.86 -9.00 1.49
N VAL A 59 13.26 -8.93 2.67
CA VAL A 59 13.14 -7.67 3.43
C VAL A 59 13.89 -7.80 4.75
N PRO A 60 14.36 -6.70 5.34
CA PRO A 60 14.98 -6.72 6.66
C PRO A 60 14.01 -7.27 7.71
N SER A 61 14.48 -8.17 8.59
CA SER A 61 13.66 -8.66 9.70
C SER A 61 13.33 -7.51 10.66
N LEU A 62 12.20 -7.63 11.34
CA LEU A 62 11.78 -6.68 12.37
C LEU A 62 12.44 -6.96 13.73
N GLY A 63 13.10 -8.09 13.85
CA GLY A 63 13.69 -8.59 15.08
C GLY A 63 13.59 -10.10 15.16
N ASN A 64 13.72 -10.65 16.37
CA ASN A 64 13.75 -12.07 16.62
C ASN A 64 12.93 -12.40 17.87
N VAL A 65 12.36 -13.61 17.95
CA VAL A 65 11.50 -14.02 19.08
C VAL A 65 12.20 -14.00 20.43
N GLU A 66 13.52 -14.17 20.47
CA GLU A 66 14.28 -14.15 21.72
C GLU A 66 14.55 -12.72 22.22
N LYS A 67 14.79 -11.77 21.29
CA LYS A 67 15.19 -10.38 21.59
C LYS A 67 14.05 -9.38 21.42
N GLY A 68 12.94 -9.81 20.80
CA GLY A 68 11.83 -8.94 20.43
C GLY A 68 12.10 -8.09 19.20
N PHE A 69 11.37 -7.00 19.07
CA PHE A 69 11.51 -6.08 17.94
C PHE A 69 12.79 -5.23 18.03
N ASP A 70 13.52 -5.17 16.94
CA ASP A 70 14.63 -4.22 16.75
C ASP A 70 14.07 -2.88 16.23
N ILE A 71 13.74 -2.00 17.18
CA ILE A 71 13.09 -0.72 16.88
C ILE A 71 14.00 0.19 16.04
N ASP A 72 15.31 0.14 16.24
CA ASP A 72 16.26 0.98 15.48
C ASP A 72 16.38 0.49 14.05
N LYS A 73 16.38 -0.81 13.83
CA LYS A 73 16.34 -1.43 12.51
C LYS A 73 15.04 -1.10 11.78
N ILE A 74 13.90 -1.19 12.47
CA ILE A 74 12.59 -0.82 11.93
C ILE A 74 12.57 0.66 11.51
N LYS A 75 13.00 1.56 12.38
CA LYS A 75 13.07 3.01 12.09
C LYS A 75 13.99 3.31 10.91
N LYS A 76 15.14 2.65 10.85
CA LYS A 76 16.11 2.84 9.77
C LYS A 76 15.50 2.41 8.43
N PHE A 77 15.17 1.15 8.29
CA PHE A 77 14.79 0.57 6.98
C PHE A 77 13.39 0.96 6.54
N TYR A 78 12.41 0.75 7.40
CA TYR A 78 11.00 0.87 7.02
C TYR A 78 10.44 2.29 7.13
N ILE A 79 11.10 3.17 7.86
CA ILE A 79 10.68 4.56 7.97
C ILE A 79 11.66 5.46 7.22
N LYS A 80 12.89 5.61 7.72
CA LYS A 80 13.83 6.60 7.19
C LYS A 80 14.26 6.32 5.76
N ASP A 81 14.83 5.14 5.50
CA ASP A 81 15.39 4.81 4.19
C ASP A 81 14.27 4.67 3.16
N PHE A 82 13.16 4.03 3.54
CA PHE A 82 12.01 3.88 2.66
C PHE A 82 11.37 5.24 2.30
N ILE A 83 11.15 6.13 3.27
CA ILE A 83 10.59 7.46 3.00
C ILE A 83 11.56 8.28 2.14
N ASN A 84 12.84 8.28 2.46
CA ASN A 84 13.84 9.03 1.70
C ASN A 84 13.91 8.58 0.24
N GLU A 85 13.94 7.28 -0.02
CA GLU A 85 14.00 6.75 -1.38
C GLU A 85 12.66 6.91 -2.12
N SER A 86 11.54 6.58 -1.48
CA SER A 86 10.23 6.70 -2.10
C SER A 86 9.86 8.14 -2.42
N SER A 87 10.23 9.10 -1.58
CA SER A 87 9.91 10.53 -1.80
C SER A 87 10.50 11.08 -3.09
N LYS A 88 11.65 10.59 -3.54
CA LYS A 88 12.27 11.00 -4.81
C LYS A 88 11.35 10.76 -6.01
N TYR A 89 10.53 9.74 -5.96
CA TYR A 89 9.68 9.27 -7.05
C TYR A 89 8.19 9.51 -6.80
N CYS A 90 7.75 9.37 -5.55
CA CYS A 90 6.32 9.38 -5.22
C CYS A 90 5.75 10.76 -5.04
N LYS A 91 6.52 11.77 -4.57
CA LYS A 91 5.99 13.11 -4.29
C LYS A 91 5.31 13.81 -5.48
N ASN A 92 5.75 13.48 -6.68
CA ASN A 92 5.20 14.05 -7.93
C ASN A 92 4.30 13.04 -8.68
N CYS A 93 3.98 11.91 -8.06
CA CYS A 93 3.13 10.89 -8.67
C CYS A 93 1.66 11.21 -8.44
N TRP A 94 0.88 11.34 -9.49
CA TRP A 94 -0.57 11.60 -9.40
C TRP A 94 -1.32 10.52 -8.59
N ALA A 95 -0.82 9.28 -8.62
CA ALA A 95 -1.44 8.15 -7.96
C ALA A 95 -1.06 8.01 -6.47
N ILE A 96 -0.26 8.93 -5.89
CA ILE A 96 0.31 8.76 -4.55
C ILE A 96 -0.76 8.48 -3.48
N ASN A 97 -1.89 9.20 -3.53
CA ASN A 97 -2.97 9.05 -2.55
C ASN A 97 -3.81 7.77 -2.75
N LEU A 98 -3.78 7.19 -3.93
CA LEU A 98 -4.53 5.99 -4.30
C LEU A 98 -3.67 4.73 -4.32
N CYS A 99 -2.33 4.89 -4.38
CA CYS A 99 -1.39 3.79 -4.54
C CYS A 99 -1.44 2.81 -3.36
N GLY A 100 -1.61 1.52 -3.68
CA GLY A 100 -1.63 0.42 -2.72
C GLY A 100 -0.37 -0.44 -2.71
N LEU A 101 0.67 -0.05 -3.45
CA LEU A 101 1.88 -0.85 -3.57
C LEU A 101 2.63 -0.99 -2.25
N CYS A 102 3.02 -2.22 -1.95
CA CYS A 102 3.75 -2.57 -0.74
C CYS A 102 5.24 -2.18 -0.85
N TYR A 103 5.84 -1.86 0.28
CA TYR A 103 7.28 -1.57 0.40
C TYR A 103 8.16 -2.82 0.16
N THR A 104 7.61 -4.02 0.31
CA THR A 104 8.37 -5.27 0.17
C THR A 104 9.05 -5.42 -1.18
N ASN A 105 8.47 -4.81 -2.22
CA ASN A 105 9.04 -4.83 -3.56
C ASN A 105 10.22 -3.86 -3.76
N CYS A 106 10.64 -3.16 -2.70
CA CYS A 106 11.72 -2.19 -2.76
C CYS A 106 12.99 -2.66 -2.07
N PHE A 107 12.95 -3.77 -1.34
CA PHE A 107 14.08 -4.26 -0.54
C PHE A 107 14.77 -5.46 -1.17
N ASP A 108 16.05 -5.55 -0.96
CA ASP A 108 16.74 -6.80 -0.73
C ASP A 108 17.12 -6.90 0.77
N SER A 109 17.80 -7.98 1.20
CA SER A 109 17.99 -8.31 2.61
C SER A 109 18.54 -7.15 3.48
N ASP A 110 19.29 -6.21 2.93
CA ASP A 110 20.02 -5.21 3.70
C ASP A 110 19.89 -3.77 3.18
N SER A 111 19.25 -3.58 2.05
CA SER A 111 19.16 -2.27 1.42
C SER A 111 17.87 -2.06 0.65
N ILE A 112 17.57 -0.80 0.36
CA ILE A 112 16.42 -0.41 -0.43
C ILE A 112 16.83 -0.13 -1.86
N HIS A 113 16.14 -0.76 -2.81
CA HIS A 113 16.31 -0.59 -4.24
C HIS A 113 14.99 -0.18 -4.88
N TYR A 114 14.71 1.09 -4.90
CA TYR A 114 13.44 1.60 -5.41
C TYR A 114 13.21 1.24 -6.89
N SER A 115 14.27 1.05 -7.66
CA SER A 115 14.20 0.62 -9.06
C SER A 115 13.46 -0.72 -9.26
N TYR A 116 13.51 -1.62 -8.29
CA TYR A 116 12.79 -2.90 -8.36
C TYR A 116 11.27 -2.71 -8.44
N ARG A 117 10.78 -1.60 -7.93
CA ARG A 117 9.37 -1.25 -7.92
C ARG A 117 8.88 -0.61 -9.21
N HIS A 118 9.77 -0.19 -10.10
CA HIS A 118 9.41 0.63 -11.27
C HIS A 118 8.34 -0.03 -12.15
N LYS A 119 8.49 -1.32 -12.45
CA LYS A 119 7.51 -2.10 -13.21
C LYS A 119 6.14 -2.09 -12.51
N SER A 120 6.11 -2.41 -11.22
CA SER A 120 4.88 -2.41 -10.43
C SER A 120 4.23 -1.01 -10.35
N CYS A 121 5.03 0.07 -10.34
CA CYS A 121 4.51 1.44 -10.39
C CYS A 121 3.79 1.75 -11.70
N ILE A 122 4.26 1.21 -12.83
CA ILE A 122 3.61 1.38 -14.13
C ILE A 122 2.27 0.64 -14.13
N GLU A 123 2.27 -0.63 -13.74
CA GLU A 123 1.10 -1.49 -13.67
C GLU A 123 0.03 -0.90 -12.72
N GLU A 124 0.44 -0.44 -11.54
CA GLU A 124 -0.48 0.19 -10.57
C GLU A 124 -1.11 1.48 -11.13
N ARG A 125 -0.36 2.33 -11.82
CA ARG A 125 -0.92 3.53 -12.44
C ARG A 125 -1.93 3.21 -13.54
N ILE A 126 -1.67 2.21 -14.37
CA ILE A 126 -2.62 1.74 -15.39
C ILE A 126 -3.89 1.22 -14.71
N TYR A 127 -3.73 0.36 -13.72
CA TYR A 127 -4.85 -0.17 -12.93
C TYR A 127 -5.69 0.96 -12.30
N LEU A 128 -5.05 1.90 -11.62
CA LEU A 128 -5.73 3.02 -10.98
C LEU A 128 -6.40 3.97 -11.97
N SER A 129 -5.82 4.18 -13.15
CA SER A 129 -6.45 4.97 -14.21
C SER A 129 -7.75 4.34 -14.68
N ASN A 130 -7.74 3.03 -14.93
CA ASN A 130 -8.94 2.30 -15.32
C ASN A 130 -9.99 2.33 -14.20
N LEU A 131 -9.56 2.07 -12.97
CA LEU A 131 -10.46 2.07 -11.81
C LEU A 131 -11.10 3.45 -11.54
N LEU A 132 -10.35 4.55 -11.75
CA LEU A 132 -10.90 5.90 -11.67
C LEU A 132 -11.94 6.15 -12.77
N SER A 133 -11.70 5.68 -13.98
CA SER A 133 -12.67 5.77 -15.07
C SER A 133 -13.97 5.03 -14.75
N GLU A 134 -13.87 3.82 -14.20
CA GLU A 134 -15.03 3.05 -13.73
C GLU A 134 -15.75 3.77 -12.58
N TYR A 135 -14.98 4.35 -11.63
CA TYR A 135 -15.56 5.11 -10.52
C TYR A 135 -16.35 6.33 -11.03
N CYS A 136 -15.80 7.10 -11.97
CA CYS A 136 -16.50 8.23 -12.56
C CYS A 136 -17.75 7.79 -13.33
N ALA A 137 -17.67 6.71 -14.11
CA ALA A 137 -18.81 6.15 -14.81
C ALA A 137 -19.92 5.69 -13.85
N CYS A 138 -19.55 5.10 -12.71
CA CYS A 138 -20.52 4.74 -11.67
C CYS A 138 -21.17 5.97 -11.03
N LEU A 139 -20.41 7.04 -10.76
CA LEU A 139 -20.97 8.30 -10.24
C LEU A 139 -21.98 8.92 -11.20
N GLU A 140 -21.72 8.89 -12.49
CA GLU A 140 -22.56 9.50 -13.52
C GLU A 140 -23.82 8.69 -13.79
N ASN A 141 -23.72 7.37 -13.88
CA ASN A 141 -24.80 6.51 -14.34
C ASN A 141 -25.53 5.77 -13.21
N PHE A 142 -24.86 5.54 -12.07
CA PHE A 142 -25.37 4.72 -10.98
C PHE A 142 -25.02 5.32 -9.61
N PRO A 143 -25.39 6.58 -9.31
CA PRO A 143 -24.97 7.28 -8.09
C PRO A 143 -25.37 6.56 -6.80
N ASP A 144 -26.44 5.79 -6.80
CA ASP A 144 -26.88 5.03 -5.62
C ASP A 144 -25.93 3.89 -5.23
N ILE A 145 -25.14 3.38 -6.20
CA ILE A 145 -24.09 2.38 -5.88
C ILE A 145 -23.00 3.03 -5.02
N ILE A 146 -22.64 4.26 -5.34
CA ILE A 146 -21.60 4.97 -4.61
C ILE A 146 -22.05 5.35 -3.19
N LYS A 147 -23.32 5.73 -3.00
CA LYS A 147 -23.87 5.99 -1.66
C LYS A 147 -23.75 4.77 -0.73
N ASN A 148 -23.90 3.57 -1.25
CA ASN A 148 -23.73 2.34 -0.48
C ASN A 148 -22.26 2.04 -0.11
N LEU A 149 -21.28 2.82 -0.59
CA LEU A 149 -19.87 2.73 -0.19
C LEU A 149 -19.56 3.57 1.06
N GLU A 150 -20.50 4.41 1.51
CA GLU A 150 -20.34 5.28 2.69
C GLU A 150 -20.72 4.55 4.00
N ASP A 151 -21.48 3.47 3.92
CA ASP A 151 -21.88 2.62 5.05
C ASP A 151 -20.80 1.54 5.36
#